data_2d695941a6178ab94214d1a4d9a9ae18
#
_entry.id   2d695941a6178ab94214d1a4d9a9ae18
#
_cell.length_a   1.000
_cell.length_b   1.000
_cell.length_c   1.000
_cell.angle_alpha   90.00
_cell.angle_beta   90.00
_cell.angle_gamma   90.00
#
_symmetry.space_group_name_H-M   'P 1'
#
loop_
_entity.id
_entity.type
_entity.pdbx_description
1 polymer ?
#
loop_
_entity_poly.entity_id
_entity_poly.type
_entity_poly.pdbx_seq_one_letter_code
_entity_poly.pdbx_strand_id
1 'polypeptide(L)'
;MLDPLLELDAIGDLADDVRRMFEELERAQPRCRGLTGEYSPELDVIETPEAYEIHVDLPGVELESVRLCFKRGAVVIAGQKLAPRAPGDADARFHRVEREYGRFARAIRLPGAIDASRSRASLRDGELLLKVPKILDRREQEFVIPIE
;
A
#
# COMPACT_ATOMS: atom_id res chain seq x y z
N MET A 1 -14.43 5.73 15.22
CA MET A 1 -14.59 6.87 14.29
C MET A 1 -13.38 6.91 13.39
N LEU A 2 -13.57 6.72 12.12
CA LEU A 2 -12.49 6.80 11.13
C LEU A 2 -12.08 8.26 10.98
N ASP A 3 -10.79 8.54 11.05
CA ASP A 3 -10.27 9.88 10.78
C ASP A 3 -10.13 10.05 9.26
N PRO A 4 -11.00 10.82 8.61
CA PRO A 4 -10.95 11.00 7.16
C PRO A 4 -9.72 11.76 6.68
N LEU A 5 -8.91 12.31 7.59
CA LEU A 5 -7.70 13.04 7.27
C LEU A 5 -6.51 12.12 6.94
N LEU A 6 -6.64 10.81 7.18
CA LEU A 6 -5.57 9.85 6.93
C LEU A 6 -5.29 9.60 5.44
N GLU A 7 -6.22 9.90 4.54
CA GLU A 7 -6.10 9.54 3.13
C GLU A 7 -6.09 10.70 2.11
N LEU A 8 -6.81 11.77 2.37
CA LEU A 8 -7.25 12.67 1.30
C LEU A 8 -6.16 13.51 0.63
N ASP A 9 -5.05 13.79 1.29
CA ASP A 9 -4.01 14.67 0.73
C ASP A 9 -2.66 13.97 0.49
N ALA A 10 -2.53 12.69 0.89
CA ALA A 10 -1.23 12.02 0.84
C ALA A 10 -0.76 11.72 -0.58
N ILE A 11 -1.67 11.41 -1.52
CA ILE A 11 -1.29 11.09 -2.91
C ILE A 11 -0.81 12.34 -3.66
N GLY A 12 -1.42 13.51 -3.43
CA GLY A 12 -1.04 14.75 -4.10
C GLY A 12 0.43 15.12 -3.87
N ASP A 13 0.88 15.08 -2.62
CA ASP A 13 2.26 15.38 -2.24
C ASP A 13 3.26 14.28 -2.64
N LEU A 14 2.76 13.08 -2.91
CA LEU A 14 3.54 11.90 -3.22
C LEU A 14 3.44 11.46 -4.69
N ALA A 15 2.85 12.28 -5.55
CA ALA A 15 2.61 11.94 -6.95
C ALA A 15 3.89 11.54 -7.70
N ASP A 16 5.01 12.25 -7.45
CA ASP A 16 6.29 11.93 -8.07
C ASP A 16 6.87 10.61 -7.55
N ASP A 17 6.65 10.31 -6.29
CA ASP A 17 7.06 9.03 -5.69
C ASP A 17 6.26 7.86 -6.25
N VAL A 18 4.96 8.02 -6.39
CA VAL A 18 4.07 7.03 -7.02
C VAL A 18 4.48 6.79 -8.48
N ARG A 19 4.75 7.86 -9.23
CA ARG A 19 5.22 7.74 -10.62
C ARG A 19 6.52 6.94 -10.70
N ARG A 20 7.47 7.21 -9.84
CA ARG A 20 8.74 6.48 -9.78
C ARG A 20 8.53 5.00 -9.46
N MET A 21 7.64 4.69 -8.53
CA MET A 21 7.29 3.31 -8.20
C MET A 21 6.68 2.57 -9.41
N PHE A 22 5.84 3.22 -10.19
CA PHE A 22 5.31 2.63 -11.43
C PHE A 22 6.39 2.43 -12.48
N GLU A 23 7.33 3.35 -12.64
CA GLU A 23 8.45 3.21 -13.56
C GLU A 23 9.35 2.03 -13.15
N GLU A 24 9.59 1.84 -11.86
CA GLU A 24 10.33 0.69 -11.33
C GLU A 24 9.59 -0.63 -11.61
N LEU A 25 8.27 -0.66 -11.42
CA LEU A 25 7.44 -1.83 -11.71
C LEU A 25 7.48 -2.20 -13.20
N GLU A 26 7.39 -1.23 -14.09
CA GLU A 26 7.45 -1.45 -15.53
C GLU A 26 8.82 -2.00 -15.97
N ARG A 27 9.89 -1.55 -15.35
CA ARG A 27 11.24 -2.06 -15.61
C ARG A 27 11.41 -3.49 -15.13
N ALA A 28 10.88 -3.80 -13.95
CA ALA A 28 10.96 -5.13 -13.36
C ALA A 28 10.05 -6.15 -14.07
N GLN A 29 8.91 -5.68 -14.59
CA GLN A 29 7.93 -6.52 -15.27
C GLN A 29 7.49 -5.90 -16.59
N PRO A 30 8.19 -6.23 -17.70
CA PRO A 30 7.84 -5.70 -19.04
C PRO A 30 6.40 -6.01 -19.47
N ARG A 31 5.78 -7.06 -18.94
CA ARG A 31 4.36 -7.39 -19.18
C ARG A 31 3.42 -6.27 -18.75
N CYS A 32 3.87 -5.42 -17.87
CA CYS A 32 3.08 -4.34 -17.29
C CYS A 32 3.16 -3.04 -18.09
N ARG A 33 3.94 -2.99 -19.16
CA ARG A 33 4.04 -1.79 -20.01
C ARG A 33 2.73 -1.49 -20.68
N GLY A 34 2.33 -0.25 -20.60
CA GLY A 34 1.15 0.25 -21.28
C GLY A 34 -0.17 -0.23 -20.70
N LEU A 35 -0.17 -0.82 -19.49
CA LEU A 35 -1.42 -1.11 -18.80
C LEU A 35 -2.16 0.19 -18.53
N THR A 36 -3.31 0.30 -19.14
CA THR A 36 -4.27 1.37 -18.90
C THR A 36 -5.38 0.84 -18.00
N GLY A 37 -5.97 1.70 -17.22
CA GLY A 37 -7.01 1.37 -16.29
C GLY A 37 -6.57 1.61 -14.86
N GLU A 38 -7.56 1.74 -14.01
CA GLU A 38 -7.37 1.97 -12.59
C GLU A 38 -8.06 0.85 -11.82
N TYR A 39 -7.34 0.34 -10.85
CA TYR A 39 -7.85 -0.56 -9.84
C TYR A 39 -7.74 0.15 -8.49
N SER A 40 -8.83 0.20 -7.74
CA SER A 40 -8.84 0.80 -6.41
C SER A 40 -9.06 -0.29 -5.36
N PRO A 41 -7.99 -0.83 -4.77
CA PRO A 41 -8.12 -1.85 -3.73
C PRO A 41 -8.69 -1.25 -2.45
N GLU A 42 -9.58 -1.99 -1.84
CA GLU A 42 -10.12 -1.67 -0.52
C GLU A 42 -9.09 -1.99 0.55
N LEU A 43 -9.03 -1.18 1.60
CA LEU A 43 -8.12 -1.39 2.70
C LEU A 43 -8.72 -0.98 4.04
N ASP A 44 -8.22 -1.62 5.09
CA ASP A 44 -8.48 -1.27 6.48
C ASP A 44 -7.17 -0.87 7.17
N VAL A 45 -7.24 0.12 8.04
CA VAL A 45 -6.14 0.50 8.93
C VAL A 45 -6.59 0.29 10.37
N ILE A 46 -5.86 -0.57 11.08
CA ILE A 46 -6.12 -0.88 12.47
C ILE A 46 -4.95 -0.33 13.31
N GLU A 47 -5.28 0.45 14.30
CA GLU A 47 -4.28 0.96 15.25
C GLU A 47 -4.36 0.19 16.56
N THR A 48 -3.21 -0.34 16.98
CA THR A 48 -3.03 -0.91 18.32
C THR A 48 -2.08 -0.04 19.13
N PRO A 49 -1.93 -0.25 20.45
CA PRO A 49 -0.93 0.50 21.23
C PRO A 49 0.50 0.34 20.70
N GLU A 50 0.82 -0.77 20.04
CA GLU A 50 2.19 -1.10 19.60
C GLU A 50 2.43 -0.87 18.12
N ALA A 51 1.39 -0.90 17.27
CA ALA A 51 1.57 -0.91 15.83
C ALA A 51 0.33 -0.43 15.06
N TYR A 52 0.55 -0.08 13.80
CA TYR A 52 -0.51 -0.02 12.79
C TYR A 52 -0.50 -1.31 11.98
N GLU A 53 -1.68 -1.83 11.67
CA GLU A 53 -1.89 -2.94 10.77
C GLU A 53 -2.73 -2.47 9.59
N ILE A 54 -2.20 -2.64 8.39
CA ILE A 54 -2.87 -2.23 7.15
C ILE A 54 -3.18 -3.50 6.38
N HIS A 55 -4.47 -3.73 6.13
CA HIS A 55 -4.97 -4.84 5.35
C HIS A 55 -5.47 -4.33 4.01
N VAL A 56 -4.97 -4.88 2.92
CA VAL A 56 -5.34 -4.47 1.56
C VAL A 56 -5.79 -5.67 0.76
N ASP A 57 -6.97 -5.59 0.15
CA ASP A 57 -7.50 -6.64 -0.71
C ASP A 57 -6.86 -6.57 -2.10
N LEU A 58 -6.01 -7.54 -2.39
CA LEU A 58 -5.28 -7.64 -3.65
C LEU A 58 -5.43 -9.02 -4.30
N PRO A 59 -6.66 -9.47 -4.54
CA PRO A 59 -6.89 -10.78 -5.13
C PRO A 59 -6.34 -10.86 -6.55
N GLY A 60 -5.56 -11.89 -6.85
CA GLY A 60 -4.97 -12.08 -8.17
C GLY A 60 -3.78 -11.19 -8.49
N VAL A 61 -3.24 -10.45 -7.51
CA VAL A 61 -2.03 -9.65 -7.66
C VAL A 61 -0.81 -10.47 -7.27
N GLU A 62 0.19 -10.47 -8.12
CA GLU A 62 1.46 -11.14 -7.86
C GLU A 62 2.34 -10.27 -6.94
N LEU A 63 3.14 -10.92 -6.08
CA LEU A 63 4.03 -10.23 -5.13
C LEU A 63 4.99 -9.26 -5.85
N GLU A 64 5.50 -9.66 -6.99
CA GLU A 64 6.41 -8.86 -7.82
C GLU A 64 5.74 -7.61 -8.41
N SER A 65 4.42 -7.59 -8.43
CA SER A 65 3.62 -6.47 -8.94
C SER A 65 3.25 -5.44 -7.89
N VAL A 66 3.77 -5.57 -6.66
CA VAL A 66 3.48 -4.63 -5.56
C VAL A 66 4.77 -3.99 -5.06
N ARG A 67 4.69 -2.69 -4.78
CA ARG A 67 5.76 -1.92 -4.12
C ARG A 67 5.19 -1.17 -2.92
N LEU A 68 5.99 -1.14 -1.87
CA LEU A 68 5.71 -0.41 -0.63
C LEU A 68 6.85 0.54 -0.33
N CYS A 69 6.54 1.74 0.07
CA CYS A 69 7.53 2.64 0.61
C CYS A 69 6.96 3.51 1.74
N PHE A 70 7.86 3.98 2.60
CA PHE A 70 7.57 5.01 3.58
C PHE A 70 8.16 6.33 3.14
N LYS A 71 7.36 7.37 3.14
CA LYS A 71 7.84 8.70 2.86
C LYS A 71 6.96 9.76 3.51
N ARG A 72 7.59 10.74 4.14
CA ARG A 72 6.90 11.88 4.77
C ARG A 72 5.77 11.50 5.71
N GLY A 73 5.97 10.45 6.51
CA GLY A 73 4.97 9.95 7.45
C GLY A 73 3.82 9.19 6.82
N ALA A 74 3.91 8.85 5.55
CA ALA A 74 2.91 8.06 4.85
C ALA A 74 3.48 6.74 4.34
N VAL A 75 2.63 5.71 4.34
CA VAL A 75 2.84 4.47 3.61
C VAL A 75 2.29 4.66 2.20
N VAL A 76 3.08 4.37 1.20
CA VAL A 76 2.63 4.31 -0.18
C VAL A 76 2.64 2.86 -0.64
N ILE A 77 1.51 2.42 -1.15
CA ILE A 77 1.30 1.10 -1.73
C ILE A 77 0.98 1.31 -3.20
N ALA A 78 1.81 0.80 -4.09
CA ALA A 78 1.58 0.90 -5.52
C ALA A 78 1.77 -0.45 -6.18
N GLY A 79 1.02 -0.71 -7.24
CA GLY A 79 1.12 -1.96 -7.94
C GLY A 79 0.26 -2.02 -9.19
N GLN A 80 0.14 -3.24 -9.71
CA GLN A 80 -0.60 -3.53 -10.92
C GLN A 80 -1.33 -4.85 -10.79
N LYS A 81 -2.60 -4.85 -11.16
CA LYS A 81 -3.40 -6.05 -11.29
C LYS A 81 -3.57 -6.39 -12.77
N LEU A 82 -3.01 -7.51 -13.18
CA LEU A 82 -3.02 -7.95 -14.56
C LEU A 82 -4.34 -8.64 -14.90
N ALA A 83 -4.85 -8.37 -16.11
CA ALA A 83 -5.96 -9.13 -16.67
C ALA A 83 -5.51 -10.59 -16.92
N PRO A 84 -6.43 -11.57 -16.79
CA PRO A 84 -6.09 -12.98 -16.97
C PRO A 84 -5.69 -13.33 -18.41
N ARG A 85 -6.02 -12.47 -19.37
CA ARG A 85 -5.67 -12.64 -20.79
C ARG A 85 -5.16 -11.35 -21.38
N ALA A 86 -4.18 -11.49 -22.28
CA ALA A 86 -3.65 -10.35 -23.00
C ALA A 86 -4.70 -9.77 -23.96
N PRO A 87 -4.71 -8.43 -24.15
CA PRO A 87 -5.47 -7.83 -25.24
C PRO A 87 -5.03 -8.41 -26.59
N GLY A 88 -5.99 -8.82 -27.41
CA GLY A 88 -5.70 -9.35 -28.74
C GLY A 88 -5.51 -10.87 -28.83
N ASP A 89 -5.82 -11.62 -27.79
CA ASP A 89 -5.95 -13.07 -27.89
C ASP A 89 -7.12 -13.40 -28.85
N ALA A 90 -6.79 -13.79 -30.09
CA ALA A 90 -7.74 -13.96 -31.17
C ALA A 90 -8.77 -15.07 -30.91
N ASP A 91 -8.45 -16.04 -30.04
CA ASP A 91 -9.30 -17.19 -29.72
C ASP A 91 -10.19 -16.96 -28.50
N ALA A 92 -10.08 -15.81 -27.84
CA ALA A 92 -10.85 -15.47 -26.66
C ALA A 92 -11.79 -14.28 -26.91
N ARG A 93 -13.03 -14.43 -26.47
CA ARG A 93 -14.03 -13.37 -26.51
C ARG A 93 -14.68 -13.19 -25.13
N PHE A 94 -14.62 -11.96 -24.63
CA PHE A 94 -15.30 -11.63 -23.38
C PHE A 94 -16.81 -11.48 -23.60
N HIS A 95 -17.59 -12.19 -22.84
CA HIS A 95 -19.06 -12.03 -22.78
C HIS A 95 -19.50 -11.07 -21.69
N ARG A 96 -18.69 -10.95 -20.65
CA ARG A 96 -18.93 -10.04 -19.53
C ARG A 96 -17.60 -9.65 -18.90
N VAL A 97 -17.45 -8.38 -18.59
CA VAL A 97 -16.28 -7.81 -17.90
C VAL A 97 -16.80 -6.95 -16.76
N GLU A 98 -16.64 -7.42 -15.55
CA GLU A 98 -17.07 -6.71 -14.32
C GLU A 98 -15.88 -6.51 -13.35
N ARG A 99 -14.80 -7.24 -13.55
CA ARG A 99 -13.62 -7.18 -12.69
C ARG A 99 -12.71 -6.06 -13.14
N GLU A 100 -12.22 -5.29 -12.16
CA GLU A 100 -11.28 -4.20 -12.41
C GLU A 100 -9.85 -4.71 -12.48
N TYR A 101 -9.08 -4.11 -13.37
CA TYR A 101 -7.66 -4.38 -13.58
C TYR A 101 -6.92 -3.07 -13.84
N GLY A 102 -5.62 -3.10 -13.67
CA GLY A 102 -4.78 -1.97 -13.98
C GLY A 102 -3.90 -1.54 -12.81
N ARG A 103 -3.42 -0.32 -12.88
CA ARG A 103 -2.58 0.28 -11.86
C ARG A 103 -3.39 0.68 -10.65
N PHE A 104 -2.79 0.53 -9.49
CA PHE A 104 -3.33 1.05 -8.24
C PHE A 104 -2.24 1.74 -7.42
N ALA A 105 -2.64 2.76 -6.70
CA ALA A 105 -1.81 3.41 -5.70
C ALA A 105 -2.71 3.85 -4.54
N ARG A 106 -2.28 3.54 -3.31
CA ARG A 106 -2.90 4.02 -2.08
C ARG A 106 -1.82 4.63 -1.21
N ALA A 107 -2.12 5.77 -0.61
CA ALA A 107 -1.22 6.40 0.35
C ALA A 107 -1.97 6.62 1.66
N ILE A 108 -1.38 6.15 2.75
CA ILE A 108 -1.98 6.21 4.08
C ILE A 108 -1.02 6.96 4.99
N ARG A 109 -1.47 8.07 5.54
CA ARG A 109 -0.68 8.82 6.52
C ARG A 109 -0.86 8.18 7.89
N LEU A 110 0.25 7.84 8.53
CA LEU A 110 0.26 7.27 9.87
C LEU A 110 0.71 8.32 10.87
N PRO A 111 -0.16 8.76 11.78
CA PRO A 111 0.20 9.75 12.79
C PRO A 111 1.17 9.18 13.83
N GLY A 112 1.99 10.07 14.40
CA GLY A 112 2.97 9.70 15.41
C GLY A 112 4.27 9.13 14.84
N ALA A 113 5.13 8.70 15.75
CA ALA A 113 6.42 8.12 15.38
C ALA A 113 6.28 6.62 15.08
N ILE A 114 6.78 6.22 13.93
CA ILE A 114 6.76 4.83 13.46
C ILE A 114 8.17 4.34 13.17
N ASP A 115 8.37 3.04 13.29
CA ASP A 115 9.61 2.37 12.95
C ASP A 115 9.49 1.64 11.60
N ALA A 116 9.82 2.35 10.53
CA ALA A 116 9.78 1.80 9.19
C ALA A 116 10.73 0.61 9.01
N SER A 117 11.87 0.62 9.69
CA SER A 117 12.89 -0.43 9.57
C SER A 117 12.43 -1.78 10.13
N ARG A 118 11.52 -1.76 11.07
CA ARG A 118 10.94 -2.97 11.70
C ARG A 118 9.61 -3.39 11.10
N SER A 119 9.13 -2.67 10.11
CA SER A 119 7.89 -3.02 9.41
C SER A 119 8.03 -4.34 8.66
N ARG A 120 6.93 -5.06 8.60
CA ARG A 120 6.84 -6.36 7.90
C ARG A 120 5.59 -6.39 7.06
N ALA A 121 5.72 -6.96 5.87
CA ALA A 121 4.60 -7.14 4.96
C ALA A 121 4.55 -8.59 4.47
N SER A 122 3.34 -9.07 4.22
CA SER A 122 3.09 -10.36 3.59
C SER A 122 1.90 -10.27 2.66
N LEU A 123 1.98 -10.95 1.53
CA LEU A 123 0.87 -11.12 0.58
C LEU A 123 0.50 -12.60 0.55
N ARG A 124 -0.68 -12.94 1.07
CA ARG A 124 -1.18 -14.30 1.14
C ARG A 124 -2.67 -14.32 0.88
N ASP A 125 -3.13 -15.31 0.16
CA ASP A 125 -4.55 -15.53 -0.11
C ASP A 125 -5.28 -14.29 -0.65
N GLY A 126 -4.59 -13.46 -1.43
CA GLY A 126 -5.13 -12.24 -2.00
C GLY A 126 -5.22 -11.05 -1.03
N GLU A 127 -4.60 -11.14 0.14
CA GLU A 127 -4.55 -10.05 1.11
C GLU A 127 -3.11 -9.63 1.39
N LEU A 128 -2.84 -8.34 1.27
CA LEU A 128 -1.60 -7.74 1.73
C LEU A 128 -1.79 -7.27 3.17
N LEU A 129 -0.98 -7.80 4.06
CA LEU A 129 -0.90 -7.35 5.44
C LEU A 129 0.43 -6.62 5.65
N LEU A 130 0.35 -5.37 6.06
CA LEU A 130 1.50 -4.57 6.46
C LEU A 130 1.38 -4.21 7.94
N LYS A 131 2.37 -4.58 8.72
CA LYS A 131 2.48 -4.22 10.14
C LYS A 131 3.61 -3.22 10.33
N VAL A 132 3.27 -2.08 10.91
CA VAL A 132 4.17 -0.95 11.14
C VAL A 132 4.26 -0.69 12.64
N PRO A 133 5.38 -1.05 13.30
CA PRO A 133 5.55 -0.78 14.71
C PRO A 133 5.60 0.72 15.01
N LYS A 134 5.00 1.09 16.13
CA LYS A 134 5.14 2.44 16.69
C LYS A 134 6.45 2.57 17.48
N ILE A 135 7.03 3.75 17.45
CA ILE A 135 8.07 4.11 18.39
C ILE A 135 7.37 4.65 19.63
N LEU A 136 7.53 3.97 20.77
CA LEU A 136 6.95 4.41 22.01
C LEU A 136 7.59 5.73 22.44
N ASP A 137 6.79 6.78 22.53
CA ASP A 137 7.23 8.06 23.09
C ASP A 137 7.33 7.93 24.62
N ARG A 138 8.55 7.87 25.12
CA ARG A 138 8.81 7.81 26.56
C ARG A 138 8.65 9.17 27.25
N ARG A 139 8.42 10.24 26.51
CA ARG A 139 8.28 11.58 27.06
C ARG A 139 7.04 11.77 27.93
N GLU A 140 6.02 10.95 27.72
CA GLU A 140 4.80 10.95 28.52
C GLU A 140 4.88 10.01 29.73
N GLN A 141 5.96 9.26 29.88
CA GLN A 141 6.17 8.41 31.05
C GLN A 141 6.70 9.25 32.22
N GLU A 142 5.98 9.25 33.32
CA GLU A 142 6.42 9.84 34.56
C GLU A 142 7.52 8.97 35.17
N PHE A 143 8.69 9.55 35.36
CA PHE A 143 9.79 8.93 36.08
C PHE A 143 9.98 9.69 37.41
N VAL A 144 9.75 8.98 38.48
CA VAL A 144 10.06 9.54 39.83
C VAL A 144 11.56 9.49 40.03
N ILE A 145 12.16 10.67 40.21
CA ILE A 145 13.60 10.79 40.53
C ILE A 145 13.76 10.78 42.04
N PRO A 146 14.41 9.76 42.63
CA PRO A 146 14.67 9.76 44.04
C PRO A 146 15.71 10.85 44.41
N ILE A 147 15.44 11.55 45.50
CA ILE A 147 16.39 12.53 46.07
C ILE A 147 17.16 11.85 47.19
N GLU A 148 18.46 11.81 47.05
CA GLU A 148 19.35 11.32 48.12
C GLU A 148 19.72 12.43 49.10
#